data_a189d9d0ca2811d538500b51695d3347
#
_entry.id   a189d9d0ca2811d538500b51695d3347
#
_cell.length_a   1.000
_cell.length_b   1.000
_cell.length_c   1.000
_cell.angle_alpha   90.00
_cell.angle_beta   90.00
_cell.angle_gamma   90.00
#
_symmetry.space_group_name_H-M   'P 1'
#
loop_
_entity.id
_entity.type
_entity.pdbx_description
1 polymer ?
#
loop_
_entity_poly.entity_id
_entity_poly.type
_entity_poly.pdbx_seq_one_letter_code
_entity_poly.pdbx_strand_id
1 'polypeptide(L)'
;MAMCALTQTVRAQDIKKAIREHYAEAKAYVDQVKKMESEGFSYPVPQYFSAHVRQNLPATGFHQEELLMYYQERRDSVEQIYPSLFLDFAIKKYNFAAREYYEEYLYDEQGRIQFIYATAPILDYENDYEFRLYFSDGQLVELLVKRRPQGKGEYTTVYTGKTVPEEYQYSYDGYCSTSQNVMRTFNAINEGRQL
;
A
#
# COMPACT_ATOMS: atom_id res chain seq x y z
N MET A 1 21.39 30.31 -7.97
CA MET A 1 20.37 29.51 -7.23
C MET A 1 19.32 28.79 -8.09
N ALA A 2 19.00 29.21 -9.31
CA ALA A 2 17.97 28.57 -10.16
C ALA A 2 18.32 27.17 -10.69
N MET A 3 19.58 26.84 -10.88
CA MET A 3 20.04 25.58 -11.47
C MET A 3 19.87 24.35 -10.55
N CYS A 4 19.92 24.55 -9.23
CA CYS A 4 19.75 23.47 -8.23
C CYS A 4 18.27 23.04 -8.07
N ALA A 5 17.33 23.96 -8.27
CA ALA A 5 15.88 23.67 -8.16
C ALA A 5 15.37 22.86 -9.36
N LEU A 6 15.88 23.11 -10.56
CA LEU A 6 15.49 22.39 -11.78
C LEU A 6 15.97 20.92 -11.73
N THR A 7 17.16 20.63 -11.26
CA THR A 7 17.68 19.27 -11.12
C THR A 7 16.90 18.44 -10.09
N GLN A 8 16.49 19.04 -8.97
CA GLN A 8 15.68 18.36 -7.95
C GLN A 8 14.25 18.04 -8.45
N THR A 9 13.66 18.92 -9.26
CA THR A 9 12.32 18.70 -9.80
C THR A 9 12.30 17.57 -10.84
N VAL A 10 13.28 17.52 -11.73
CA VAL A 10 13.44 16.44 -12.72
C VAL A 10 13.63 15.10 -12.00
N ARG A 11 14.52 15.03 -11.02
CA ARG A 11 14.75 13.80 -10.24
C ARG A 11 13.50 13.31 -9.53
N ALA A 12 12.69 14.20 -8.95
CA ALA A 12 11.44 13.82 -8.29
C ALA A 12 10.38 13.29 -9.28
N GLN A 13 10.33 13.82 -10.50
CA GLN A 13 9.46 13.33 -11.56
C GLN A 13 9.86 11.93 -12.03
N ASP A 14 11.16 11.67 -12.22
CA ASP A 14 11.67 10.35 -12.61
C ASP A 14 11.40 9.30 -11.53
N ILE A 15 11.59 9.65 -10.26
CA ILE A 15 11.26 8.78 -9.12
C ILE A 15 9.77 8.41 -9.14
N LYS A 16 8.87 9.39 -9.27
CA LYS A 16 7.43 9.12 -9.31
C LYS A 16 7.02 8.29 -10.52
N LYS A 17 7.68 8.49 -11.66
CA LYS A 17 7.43 7.68 -12.86
C LYS A 17 7.79 6.22 -12.60
N ALA A 18 8.98 5.94 -12.07
CA ALA A 18 9.43 4.60 -11.73
C ALA A 18 8.49 3.91 -10.71
N ILE A 19 8.07 4.65 -9.66
CA ILE A 19 7.10 4.12 -8.67
C ILE A 19 5.76 3.78 -9.33
N ARG A 20 5.27 4.60 -10.26
CA ARG A 20 4.00 4.34 -10.96
C ARG A 20 4.10 3.13 -11.89
N GLU A 21 5.23 2.94 -12.54
CA GLU A 21 5.49 1.77 -13.39
C GLU A 21 5.51 0.50 -12.53
N HIS A 22 6.26 0.48 -11.43
CA HIS A 22 6.28 -0.64 -10.47
C HIS A 22 4.87 -0.90 -9.89
N TYR A 23 4.14 0.13 -9.50
CA TYR A 23 2.76 -0.02 -9.01
C TYR A 23 1.83 -0.63 -10.07
N ALA A 24 1.97 -0.24 -11.34
CA ALA A 24 1.17 -0.82 -12.43
C ALA A 24 1.50 -2.31 -12.65
N GLU A 25 2.77 -2.70 -12.54
CA GLU A 25 3.20 -4.10 -12.61
C GLU A 25 2.64 -4.92 -11.45
N ALA A 26 2.73 -4.41 -10.22
CA ALA A 26 2.16 -5.05 -9.04
C ALA A 26 0.63 -5.23 -9.15
N LYS A 27 -0.09 -4.22 -9.66
CA LYS A 27 -1.55 -4.33 -9.90
C LYS A 27 -1.87 -5.36 -10.98
N ALA A 28 -1.11 -5.41 -12.06
CA ALA A 28 -1.29 -6.40 -13.11
C ALA A 28 -1.08 -7.83 -12.57
N TYR A 29 -0.09 -8.03 -11.69
CA TYR A 29 0.11 -9.30 -11.01
C TYR A 29 -1.08 -9.67 -10.11
N VAL A 30 -1.60 -8.75 -9.30
CA VAL A 30 -2.80 -8.96 -8.48
C VAL A 30 -4.00 -9.38 -9.33
N ASP A 31 -4.22 -8.72 -10.46
CA ASP A 31 -5.33 -9.05 -11.36
C ASP A 31 -5.14 -10.42 -12.03
N GLN A 32 -3.91 -10.79 -12.36
CA GLN A 32 -3.57 -12.13 -12.83
C GLN A 32 -3.88 -13.19 -11.77
N VAL A 33 -3.48 -12.96 -10.51
CA VAL A 33 -3.78 -13.87 -9.39
C VAL A 33 -5.27 -14.08 -9.23
N LYS A 34 -6.07 -13.01 -9.20
CA LYS A 34 -7.53 -13.09 -9.11
C LYS A 34 -8.17 -13.87 -10.25
N LYS A 35 -7.66 -13.67 -11.47
CA LYS A 35 -8.12 -14.43 -12.64
C LYS A 35 -7.82 -15.90 -12.48
N MET A 36 -6.60 -16.27 -12.08
CA MET A 36 -6.20 -17.66 -11.86
C MET A 36 -7.05 -18.33 -10.75
N GLU A 37 -7.36 -17.62 -9.68
CA GLU A 37 -8.24 -18.11 -8.62
C GLU A 37 -9.68 -18.38 -9.12
N SER A 38 -10.20 -17.53 -10.01
CA SER A 38 -11.55 -17.67 -10.55
C SER A 38 -11.68 -18.77 -11.60
N GLU A 39 -10.63 -19.04 -12.36
CA GLU A 39 -10.59 -20.03 -13.45
C GLU A 39 -10.12 -21.44 -13.01
N GLY A 40 -9.71 -21.60 -11.75
CA GLY A 40 -9.02 -22.76 -11.26
C GLY A 40 -7.51 -22.68 -11.53
N PHE A 41 -6.71 -23.17 -10.59
CA PHE A 41 -5.27 -23.02 -10.64
C PHE A 41 -4.64 -23.76 -11.81
N SER A 42 -3.93 -22.99 -12.64
CA SER A 42 -2.87 -23.50 -13.51
C SER A 42 -1.51 -23.08 -12.94
N TYR A 43 -0.47 -23.84 -13.25
CA TYR A 43 0.89 -23.46 -12.89
C TYR A 43 1.33 -22.21 -13.69
N PRO A 44 2.06 -21.21 -13.14
CA PRO A 44 2.56 -21.14 -11.76
C PRO A 44 1.49 -20.74 -10.73
N VAL A 45 1.60 -21.28 -9.51
CA VAL A 45 0.68 -20.99 -8.42
C VAL A 45 0.89 -19.55 -7.93
N PRO A 46 -0.19 -18.79 -7.69
CA PRO A 46 -0.09 -17.43 -7.14
C PRO A 46 0.65 -17.39 -5.81
N GLN A 47 1.51 -16.40 -5.62
CA GLN A 47 2.35 -16.27 -4.45
C GLN A 47 1.91 -15.06 -3.62
N TYR A 48 1.11 -15.31 -2.60
CA TYR A 48 0.73 -14.32 -1.61
C TYR A 48 0.41 -14.99 -0.26
N PHE A 49 0.49 -14.20 0.82
CA PHE A 49 -0.07 -14.55 2.11
C PHE A 49 -1.37 -13.79 2.35
N SER A 50 -2.31 -14.43 3.03
CA SER A 50 -3.52 -13.78 3.51
C SER A 50 -3.60 -13.85 5.03
N ALA A 51 -4.00 -12.75 5.67
CA ALA A 51 -4.33 -12.69 7.08
C ALA A 51 -5.71 -12.06 7.27
N HIS A 52 -6.54 -12.67 8.13
CA HIS A 52 -7.88 -12.22 8.40
C HIS A 52 -8.04 -11.99 9.90
N VAL A 53 -8.58 -10.83 10.26
CA VAL A 53 -8.94 -10.49 11.63
C VAL A 53 -10.46 -10.32 11.71
N ARG A 54 -11.08 -10.91 12.74
CA ARG A 54 -12.48 -10.69 13.06
C ARG A 54 -12.59 -10.42 14.55
N GLN A 55 -13.15 -9.27 14.90
CA GLN A 55 -13.31 -8.83 16.27
C GLN A 55 -14.69 -8.22 16.47
N ASN A 56 -15.31 -8.51 17.62
CA ASN A 56 -16.52 -7.80 18.04
C ASN A 56 -16.13 -6.65 18.98
N LEU A 57 -16.33 -5.43 18.50
CA LEU A 57 -15.98 -4.22 19.25
C LEU A 57 -17.22 -3.71 19.99
N PRO A 58 -17.13 -3.44 21.32
CA PRO A 58 -18.24 -2.84 22.07
C PRO A 58 -18.71 -1.54 21.40
N ALA A 59 -20.02 -1.38 21.28
CA ALA A 59 -20.70 -0.23 20.69
C ALA A 59 -20.52 0.01 19.18
N THR A 60 -19.54 -0.63 18.52
CA THR A 60 -19.29 -0.45 17.07
C THR A 60 -19.62 -1.70 16.24
N GLY A 61 -19.81 -2.86 16.88
CA GLY A 61 -20.13 -4.11 16.20
C GLY A 61 -18.89 -4.86 15.68
N PHE A 62 -19.09 -5.65 14.61
CA PHE A 62 -18.00 -6.44 14.06
C PHE A 62 -17.02 -5.60 13.26
N HIS A 63 -15.76 -5.72 13.63
CA HIS A 63 -14.61 -5.30 12.84
C HIS A 63 -14.08 -6.51 12.09
N GLN A 64 -13.88 -6.35 10.80
CA GLN A 64 -13.26 -7.36 9.93
C GLN A 64 -12.11 -6.69 9.19
N GLU A 65 -10.98 -7.39 9.10
CA GLU A 65 -9.81 -6.95 8.36
C GLU A 65 -9.30 -8.09 7.49
N GLU A 66 -9.04 -7.79 6.22
CA GLU A 66 -8.38 -8.67 5.26
C GLU A 66 -7.07 -8.01 4.83
N LEU A 67 -5.97 -8.71 4.99
CA LEU A 67 -4.65 -8.31 4.54
C LEU A 67 -4.12 -9.35 3.55
N LEU A 68 -3.91 -8.94 2.30
CA LEU A 68 -3.29 -9.73 1.24
C LEU A 68 -1.87 -9.19 1.00
N MET A 69 -0.86 -10.06 1.04
CA MET A 69 0.55 -9.71 0.95
C MET A 69 1.19 -10.48 -0.21
N TYR A 70 1.37 -9.82 -1.35
CA TYR A 70 1.97 -10.37 -2.56
C TYR A 70 3.50 -10.24 -2.47
N TYR A 71 4.22 -11.31 -2.70
CA TYR A 71 5.66 -11.35 -2.54
C TYR A 71 6.37 -11.88 -3.79
N GLN A 72 7.64 -11.57 -3.88
CA GLN A 72 8.56 -12.06 -4.88
C GLN A 72 9.55 -13.05 -4.24
N GLU A 73 10.04 -13.99 -5.03
CA GLU A 73 11.07 -14.94 -4.64
C GLU A 73 12.40 -14.58 -5.27
N ARG A 74 13.47 -14.64 -4.48
CA ARG A 74 14.82 -14.47 -4.96
C ARG A 74 15.72 -15.59 -4.44
N ARG A 75 16.51 -16.16 -5.33
CA ARG A 75 17.61 -17.07 -4.97
C ARG A 75 18.93 -16.34 -5.13
N ASP A 76 19.65 -16.17 -4.03
CA ASP A 76 20.93 -15.49 -4.01
C ASP A 76 22.10 -16.40 -4.42
N SER A 77 21.89 -17.76 -4.38
CA SER A 77 22.85 -18.75 -4.87
C SER A 77 22.14 -20.01 -5.38
N VAL A 78 22.85 -20.80 -6.19
CA VAL A 78 22.37 -22.10 -6.71
C VAL A 78 22.21 -23.13 -5.58
N GLU A 79 22.95 -22.97 -4.49
CA GLU A 79 22.94 -23.87 -3.33
C GLU A 79 21.80 -23.56 -2.36
N GLN A 80 21.13 -22.43 -2.52
CA GLN A 80 20.01 -22.04 -1.67
C GLN A 80 18.80 -22.92 -1.96
N ILE A 81 18.40 -23.76 -0.99
CA ILE A 81 17.27 -24.67 -1.12
C ILE A 81 15.95 -23.92 -1.12
N TYR A 82 15.80 -22.95 -0.22
CA TYR A 82 14.60 -22.11 -0.10
C TYR A 82 14.89 -20.70 -0.57
N PRO A 83 14.09 -20.13 -1.49
CA PRO A 83 14.27 -18.74 -1.90
C PRO A 83 13.99 -17.77 -0.75
N SER A 84 14.68 -16.64 -0.74
CA SER A 84 14.33 -15.50 0.09
C SER A 84 13.06 -14.87 -0.45
N LEU A 85 12.11 -14.60 0.44
CA LEU A 85 10.87 -13.90 0.09
C LEU A 85 10.97 -12.43 0.49
N PHE A 86 10.49 -11.54 -0.35
CA PHE A 86 10.36 -10.13 -0.04
C PHE A 86 8.98 -9.62 -0.46
N LEU A 87 8.38 -8.85 0.44
CA LEU A 87 7.07 -8.25 0.21
C LEU A 87 7.20 -7.20 -0.89
N ASP A 88 6.38 -7.35 -1.93
CA ASP A 88 6.32 -6.40 -3.05
C ASP A 88 5.11 -5.47 -2.93
N PHE A 89 3.93 -6.06 -2.69
CA PHE A 89 2.69 -5.32 -2.66
C PHE A 89 1.73 -5.88 -1.61
N ALA A 90 0.99 -5.00 -0.93
CA ALA A 90 -0.05 -5.44 0.00
C ALA A 90 -1.35 -4.65 -0.21
N ILE A 91 -2.47 -5.34 0.01
CA ILE A 91 -3.82 -4.77 0.02
C ILE A 91 -4.41 -5.02 1.39
N LYS A 92 -4.87 -3.95 2.04
CA LYS A 92 -5.61 -4.02 3.30
C LYS A 92 -7.02 -3.49 3.10
N LYS A 93 -8.00 -4.29 3.50
CA LYS A 93 -9.41 -3.90 3.54
C LYS A 93 -9.92 -4.10 4.95
N TYR A 94 -10.62 -3.14 5.47
CA TYR A 94 -11.22 -3.26 6.80
C TYR A 94 -12.46 -2.37 6.91
N ASN A 95 -13.28 -2.66 7.92
CA ASN A 95 -14.40 -1.79 8.28
C ASN A 95 -14.21 -1.21 9.68
N PHE A 96 -14.69 0.00 9.86
CA PHE A 96 -14.92 0.58 11.19
C PHE A 96 -16.36 1.07 11.27
N ALA A 97 -17.16 0.43 12.12
CA ALA A 97 -18.61 0.56 12.10
C ALA A 97 -19.17 0.23 10.68
N ALA A 98 -19.96 1.12 10.11
CA ALA A 98 -20.54 0.95 8.76
C ALA A 98 -19.63 1.45 7.62
N ARG A 99 -18.41 1.90 7.90
CA ARG A 99 -17.50 2.43 6.88
C ARG A 99 -16.48 1.39 6.48
N GLU A 100 -16.23 1.32 5.18
CA GLU A 100 -15.23 0.47 4.56
C GLU A 100 -13.99 1.29 4.21
N TYR A 101 -12.82 0.72 4.47
CA TYR A 101 -11.51 1.31 4.22
C TYR A 101 -10.74 0.40 3.29
N TYR A 102 -9.99 1.02 2.39
CA TYR A 102 -9.15 0.33 1.42
C TYR A 102 -7.79 1.01 1.35
N GLU A 103 -6.74 0.21 1.51
CA GLU A 103 -5.37 0.68 1.50
C GLU A 103 -4.50 -0.25 0.66
N GLU A 104 -3.52 0.30 -0.05
CA GLU A 104 -2.52 -0.41 -0.82
C GLU A 104 -1.12 0.09 -0.45
N TYR A 105 -0.17 -0.82 -0.39
CA TYR A 105 1.20 -0.58 0.04
C TYR A 105 2.16 -1.22 -0.95
N LEU A 106 3.05 -0.43 -1.57
CA LEU A 106 4.09 -0.90 -2.48
C LEU A 106 5.46 -0.76 -1.80
N TYR A 107 6.26 -1.81 -1.85
CA TYR A 107 7.57 -1.87 -1.22
C TYR A 107 8.67 -2.04 -2.27
N ASP A 108 9.89 -1.62 -1.94
CA ASP A 108 11.07 -1.96 -2.73
C ASP A 108 11.69 -3.30 -2.26
N GLU A 109 12.69 -3.78 -3.00
CA GLU A 109 13.40 -5.03 -2.69
C GLU A 109 14.10 -5.03 -1.32
N GLN A 110 14.29 -3.87 -0.71
CA GLN A 110 14.84 -3.70 0.64
C GLN A 110 13.75 -3.65 1.72
N GLY A 111 12.48 -3.79 1.34
CA GLY A 111 11.32 -3.74 2.23
C GLY A 111 10.96 -2.33 2.70
N ARG A 112 11.42 -1.27 2.00
CA ARG A 112 11.07 0.12 2.29
C ARG A 112 9.83 0.50 1.51
N ILE A 113 8.94 1.26 2.15
CA ILE A 113 7.75 1.75 1.48
C ILE A 113 8.10 2.71 0.34
N GLN A 114 7.50 2.51 -0.84
CA GLN A 114 7.61 3.37 -2.01
C GLN A 114 6.34 4.14 -2.29
N PHE A 115 5.17 3.50 -2.05
CA PHE A 115 3.90 4.13 -2.35
C PHE A 115 2.81 3.61 -1.41
N ILE A 116 1.92 4.53 -1.01
CA ILE A 116 0.69 4.22 -0.29
C ILE A 116 -0.47 4.85 -1.05
N TYR A 117 -1.52 4.05 -1.27
CA TYR A 117 -2.82 4.49 -1.73
C TYR A 117 -3.86 4.17 -0.66
N ALA A 118 -4.70 5.12 -0.30
CA ALA A 118 -5.74 4.91 0.68
C ALA A 118 -7.03 5.64 0.32
N THR A 119 -8.18 5.02 0.61
CA THR A 119 -9.51 5.60 0.45
C THR A 119 -10.32 5.55 1.73
N ALA A 120 -11.36 6.37 1.80
CA ALA A 120 -12.31 6.48 2.92
C ALA A 120 -11.68 6.80 4.28
N PRO A 121 -10.71 7.70 4.39
CA PRO A 121 -10.17 8.12 5.67
C PRO A 121 -11.22 8.86 6.51
N ILE A 122 -11.04 8.84 7.83
CA ILE A 122 -11.92 9.53 8.79
C ILE A 122 -11.41 10.97 8.96
N LEU A 123 -11.66 11.85 8.01
CA LEU A 123 -11.36 13.28 8.17
C LEU A 123 -12.61 14.06 8.51
N ASP A 124 -13.67 13.83 7.77
CA ASP A 124 -14.98 14.41 8.02
C ASP A 124 -16.09 13.44 7.58
N TYR A 125 -17.35 13.77 7.91
CA TYR A 125 -18.53 12.95 7.57
C TYR A 125 -19.18 13.34 6.24
N GLU A 126 -18.70 14.39 5.60
CA GLU A 126 -19.32 14.98 4.41
C GLU A 126 -18.61 14.57 3.12
N ASN A 127 -17.34 14.16 3.23
CA ASN A 127 -16.49 13.87 2.09
C ASN A 127 -15.80 12.52 2.16
N ASP A 128 -15.56 11.97 0.97
CA ASP A 128 -14.63 10.86 0.76
C ASP A 128 -13.27 11.43 0.36
N TYR A 129 -12.21 10.84 0.87
CA TYR A 129 -10.84 11.24 0.57
C TYR A 129 -10.07 10.10 -0.10
N GLU A 130 -9.13 10.48 -0.97
CA GLU A 130 -8.13 9.62 -1.58
C GLU A 130 -6.75 10.21 -1.29
N PHE A 131 -5.87 9.39 -0.71
CA PHE A 131 -4.48 9.72 -0.42
C PHE A 131 -3.54 8.95 -1.33
N ARG A 132 -2.53 9.62 -1.85
CA ARG A 132 -1.40 9.02 -2.57
C ARG A 132 -0.11 9.59 -2.01
N LEU A 133 0.69 8.73 -1.38
CA LEU A 133 1.96 9.08 -0.77
C LEU A 133 3.08 8.41 -1.55
N TYR A 134 4.02 9.19 -2.04
CA TYR A 134 5.20 8.71 -2.76
C TYR A 134 6.44 8.88 -1.88
N PHE A 135 7.25 7.83 -1.76
CA PHE A 135 8.45 7.82 -0.95
C PHE A 135 9.68 7.42 -1.78
N SER A 136 10.83 7.95 -1.40
CA SER A 136 12.14 7.50 -1.90
C SER A 136 13.10 7.50 -0.74
N ASP A 137 13.82 6.39 -0.53
CA ASP A 137 14.78 6.23 0.57
C ASP A 137 14.19 6.57 1.94
N GLY A 138 12.91 6.20 2.17
CA GLY A 138 12.20 6.47 3.41
C GLY A 138 11.75 7.92 3.61
N GLN A 139 11.96 8.79 2.62
CA GLN A 139 11.56 10.21 2.67
C GLN A 139 10.32 10.44 1.80
N LEU A 140 9.36 11.24 2.29
CA LEU A 140 8.21 11.67 1.51
C LEU A 140 8.65 12.53 0.33
N VAL A 141 8.36 12.07 -0.89
CA VAL A 141 8.61 12.80 -2.14
C VAL A 141 7.41 13.66 -2.52
N GLU A 142 6.21 13.11 -2.34
CA GLU A 142 4.96 13.83 -2.61
C GLU A 142 3.80 13.20 -1.84
N LEU A 143 2.95 14.05 -1.28
CA LEU A 143 1.60 13.75 -0.84
C LEU A 143 0.62 14.40 -1.81
N LEU A 144 -0.29 13.60 -2.37
CA LEU A 144 -1.43 14.04 -3.16
C LEU A 144 -2.71 13.66 -2.40
N VAL A 145 -3.56 14.64 -2.11
CA VAL A 145 -4.87 14.39 -1.51
C VAL A 145 -5.96 14.85 -2.46
N LYS A 146 -6.93 13.98 -2.67
CA LYS A 146 -8.14 14.28 -3.43
C LYS A 146 -9.37 14.13 -2.54
N ARG A 147 -10.42 14.87 -2.86
CA ARG A 147 -11.68 14.88 -2.14
C ARG A 147 -12.86 14.87 -3.08
N ARG A 148 -13.96 14.25 -2.67
CA ARG A 148 -15.28 14.39 -3.30
C ARG A 148 -16.37 14.40 -2.23
N PRO A 149 -17.56 14.97 -2.48
CA PRO A 149 -18.72 14.75 -1.62
C PRO A 149 -19.01 13.26 -1.44
N GLN A 150 -19.40 12.85 -0.23
CA GLN A 150 -19.56 11.44 0.12
C GLN A 150 -20.46 10.70 -0.88
N GLY A 151 -19.89 9.66 -1.50
CA GLY A 151 -20.58 8.79 -2.47
C GLY A 151 -20.99 9.47 -3.78
N LYS A 152 -20.55 10.71 -4.06
CA LYS A 152 -21.03 11.47 -5.23
C LYS A 152 -19.88 12.15 -5.99
N GLY A 153 -20.02 12.15 -7.33
CA GLY A 153 -19.12 12.89 -8.20
C GLY A 153 -17.70 12.33 -8.31
N GLU A 154 -16.84 13.11 -8.93
CA GLU A 154 -15.43 12.77 -9.15
C GLU A 154 -14.54 13.38 -8.07
N TYR A 155 -13.40 12.70 -7.83
CA TYR A 155 -12.38 13.21 -6.92
C TYR A 155 -11.65 14.40 -7.53
N THR A 156 -11.59 15.52 -6.78
CA THR A 156 -10.81 16.72 -7.13
C THR A 156 -9.59 16.83 -6.23
N THR A 157 -8.46 17.27 -6.78
CA THR A 157 -7.23 17.48 -6.03
C THR A 157 -7.40 18.68 -5.10
N VAL A 158 -7.19 18.46 -3.80
CA VAL A 158 -7.25 19.51 -2.77
C VAL A 158 -5.88 19.82 -2.19
N TYR A 159 -4.92 18.91 -2.31
CA TYR A 159 -3.55 19.14 -1.89
C TYR A 159 -2.55 18.38 -2.77
N THR A 160 -1.40 19.00 -3.04
CA THR A 160 -0.21 18.36 -3.61
C THR A 160 1.03 19.06 -3.05
N GLY A 161 1.92 18.30 -2.42
CA GLY A 161 3.13 18.88 -1.83
C GLY A 161 4.09 17.83 -1.27
N LYS A 162 5.25 18.31 -0.78
CA LYS A 162 6.30 17.49 -0.16
C LYS A 162 6.24 17.50 1.38
N THR A 163 5.35 18.28 1.93
CA THR A 163 5.10 18.37 3.37
C THR A 163 3.72 17.85 3.68
N VAL A 164 3.48 17.49 4.91
CA VAL A 164 2.16 17.03 5.37
C VAL A 164 1.50 18.18 6.10
N PRO A 165 0.36 18.73 5.60
CA PRO A 165 -0.45 19.67 6.35
C PRO A 165 -0.96 19.08 7.67
N GLU A 166 -1.16 19.92 8.68
CA GLU A 166 -1.61 19.51 10.01
C GLU A 166 -2.93 18.71 9.95
N GLU A 167 -3.86 19.13 9.09
CA GLU A 167 -5.15 18.46 8.88
C GLU A 167 -5.03 17.00 8.36
N TYR A 168 -3.91 16.65 7.70
CA TYR A 168 -3.65 15.30 7.17
C TYR A 168 -2.62 14.51 7.99
N GLN A 169 -2.04 15.11 9.03
CA GLN A 169 -0.94 14.51 9.80
C GLN A 169 -1.37 13.17 10.43
N TYR A 170 -2.56 13.14 11.05
CA TYR A 170 -3.08 11.92 11.67
C TYR A 170 -3.22 10.76 10.68
N SER A 171 -3.77 11.04 9.49
CA SER A 171 -3.92 10.03 8.43
C SER A 171 -2.56 9.56 7.91
N TYR A 172 -1.63 10.50 7.68
CA TYR A 172 -0.27 10.19 7.25
C TYR A 172 0.46 9.27 8.23
N ASP A 173 0.44 9.60 9.53
CA ASP A 173 1.08 8.79 10.56
C ASP A 173 0.44 7.41 10.69
N GLY A 174 -0.88 7.34 10.56
CA GLY A 174 -1.64 6.10 10.53
C GLY A 174 -1.23 5.19 9.37
N TYR A 175 -1.15 5.71 8.15
CA TYR A 175 -0.74 4.93 6.98
C TYR A 175 0.73 4.47 7.07
N CYS A 176 1.63 5.34 7.52
CA CYS A 176 3.03 4.98 7.74
C CYS A 176 3.18 3.88 8.80
N SER A 177 2.45 3.99 9.90
CA SER A 177 2.42 2.96 10.95
C SER A 177 1.84 1.64 10.43
N THR A 178 0.75 1.69 9.65
CA THR A 178 0.16 0.49 9.05
C THR A 178 1.13 -0.18 8.08
N SER A 179 1.85 0.57 7.24
CA SER A 179 2.84 -0.01 6.32
C SER A 179 3.93 -0.79 7.06
N GLN A 180 4.40 -0.29 8.20
CA GLN A 180 5.37 -1.00 9.06
C GLN A 180 4.76 -2.25 9.71
N ASN A 181 3.48 -2.21 10.11
CA ASN A 181 2.79 -3.37 10.66
C ASN A 181 2.58 -4.46 9.61
N VAL A 182 2.25 -4.10 8.38
CA VAL A 182 2.14 -5.01 7.24
C VAL A 182 3.47 -5.74 7.02
N MET A 183 4.59 -5.01 6.98
CA MET A 183 5.92 -5.60 6.82
C MET A 183 6.26 -6.53 7.99
N ARG A 184 5.96 -6.15 9.23
CA ARG A 184 6.17 -7.02 10.41
C ARG A 184 5.33 -8.29 10.33
N THR A 185 4.09 -8.20 9.91
CA THR A 185 3.20 -9.36 9.72
C THR A 185 3.75 -10.30 8.65
N PHE A 186 4.19 -9.76 7.51
CA PHE A 186 4.81 -10.54 6.45
C PHE A 186 6.04 -11.30 6.95
N ASN A 187 6.95 -10.61 7.63
CA ASN A 187 8.17 -11.22 8.16
C ASN A 187 7.87 -12.33 9.19
N ALA A 188 6.92 -12.10 10.10
CA ALA A 188 6.51 -13.11 11.08
C ALA A 188 5.94 -14.38 10.43
N ILE A 189 5.13 -14.25 9.38
CA ILE A 189 4.61 -15.39 8.62
C ILE A 189 5.75 -16.10 7.87
N ASN A 190 6.63 -15.34 7.23
CA ASN A 190 7.75 -15.89 6.46
C ASN A 190 8.74 -16.64 7.35
N GLU A 191 9.08 -16.11 8.53
CA GLU A 191 9.94 -16.77 9.52
C GLU A 191 9.31 -18.07 10.04
N GLY A 192 7.99 -18.08 10.30
CA GLY A 192 7.27 -19.28 10.75
C GLY A 192 7.21 -20.42 9.73
N ARG A 193 7.50 -20.16 8.46
CA ARG A 193 7.56 -21.19 7.40
C ARG A 193 8.89 -21.96 7.36
N GLN A 194 9.92 -21.41 7.98
CA GLN A 194 11.28 -21.99 7.97
C GLN A 194 11.48 -23.02 9.10
N LEU A 195 10.46 -23.27 9.92
CA LEU A 195 10.41 -24.27 10.97
C LEU A 195 9.75 -25.56 10.46
#